data_11fecdf4474a07b1e364e9cb39c9a7cb
#
_entry.id   11fecdf4474a07b1e364e9cb39c9a7cb
#
_cell.length_a   1.000
_cell.length_b   1.000
_cell.length_c   1.000
_cell.angle_alpha   90.00
_cell.angle_beta   90.00
_cell.angle_gamma   90.00
#
_symmetry.space_group_name_H-M   'P 1'
#
loop_
_entity.id
_entity.type
_entity.pdbx_description
1 polymer ?
#
loop_
_entity_poly.entity_id
_entity_poly.type
_entity_poly.pdbx_seq_one_letter_code
_entity_poly.pdbx_strand_id
1 'polypeptide(L)'
;MVKLHTALYDAAGVRALDQLTIESHGVPGYELMCRAGAFCFARLLARWPDCQRAVVVCGTGNNGGDGFVIARLMVEAGLEPRVLVVGEVHNIAGDARTALDAMRDAGVEVGNCLGEMLRGADVIVDALFGTGLRRALGDEVVHIVAQINAAHQPVLAVDVPSGLSSDTGVAVPAAVRADCTCT
;
A
#
# COMPACT_ATOMS: atom_id res chain seq x y z
N MET A 1 -20.66 5.06 21.17
CA MET A 1 -19.35 4.40 21.11
C MET A 1 -19.55 3.11 20.32
N VAL A 2 -19.07 3.05 19.08
CA VAL A 2 -19.13 1.82 18.27
C VAL A 2 -18.17 0.83 18.92
N LYS A 3 -18.68 -0.34 19.30
CA LYS A 3 -17.85 -1.42 19.82
C LYS A 3 -17.06 -1.98 18.66
N LEU A 4 -15.77 -1.65 18.56
CA LEU A 4 -14.89 -2.26 17.57
C LEU A 4 -14.88 -3.77 17.82
N HIS A 5 -15.14 -4.55 16.79
CA HIS A 5 -14.95 -5.99 16.86
C HIS A 5 -13.45 -6.26 17.04
N THR A 6 -13.10 -6.92 18.12
CA THR A 6 -11.71 -7.27 18.48
C THR A 6 -11.32 -8.67 17.96
N ALA A 7 -12.09 -9.22 17.02
CA ALA A 7 -11.73 -10.48 16.38
C ALA A 7 -10.51 -10.26 15.48
N LEU A 8 -9.46 -11.04 15.73
CA LEU A 8 -8.29 -11.10 14.87
C LEU A 8 -8.47 -12.23 13.86
N TYR A 9 -8.16 -11.96 12.60
CA TYR A 9 -8.23 -12.92 11.52
C TYR A 9 -6.81 -13.16 10.98
N ASP A 10 -6.51 -14.40 10.63
CA ASP A 10 -5.32 -14.72 9.86
C ASP A 10 -5.48 -14.30 8.38
N ALA A 11 -4.41 -14.39 7.61
CA ALA A 11 -4.43 -14.02 6.19
C ALA A 11 -5.46 -14.81 5.35
N ALA A 12 -5.80 -16.01 5.75
CA ALA A 12 -6.83 -16.82 5.08
C ALA A 12 -8.24 -16.30 5.41
N GLY A 13 -8.47 -15.95 6.67
CA GLY A 13 -9.73 -15.39 7.14
C GLY A 13 -10.04 -14.04 6.51
N VAL A 14 -9.03 -13.14 6.40
CA VAL A 14 -9.20 -11.84 5.71
C VAL A 14 -9.61 -12.06 4.25
N ARG A 15 -8.90 -12.91 3.51
CA ARG A 15 -9.25 -13.23 2.11
C ARG A 15 -10.66 -13.81 1.97
N ALA A 16 -11.09 -14.66 2.92
CA ALA A 16 -12.44 -15.23 2.90
C ALA A 16 -13.51 -14.14 3.13
N LEU A 17 -13.23 -13.14 3.97
CA LEU A 17 -14.12 -12.00 4.20
C LEU A 17 -14.22 -11.12 2.95
N ASP A 18 -13.10 -10.83 2.27
CA ASP A 18 -13.09 -10.08 1.02
C ASP A 18 -13.90 -10.80 -0.06
N GLN A 19 -13.66 -12.10 -0.23
CA GLN A 19 -14.39 -12.93 -1.19
C GLN A 19 -15.89 -12.97 -0.87
N LEU A 20 -16.28 -13.13 0.40
CA LEU A 20 -17.67 -13.09 0.84
C LEU A 20 -18.30 -11.73 0.51
N THR A 21 -17.57 -10.64 0.73
CA THR A 21 -18.05 -9.27 0.44
C THR A 21 -18.30 -9.10 -1.06
N ILE A 22 -17.41 -9.61 -1.90
CA ILE A 22 -17.55 -9.51 -3.35
C ILE A 22 -18.69 -10.41 -3.85
N GLU A 23 -18.71 -11.70 -3.45
CA GLU A 23 -19.63 -12.69 -4.01
C GLU A 23 -21.06 -12.59 -3.42
N SER A 24 -21.17 -12.37 -2.10
CA SER A 24 -22.46 -12.42 -1.41
C SER A 24 -23.10 -11.05 -1.22
N HIS A 25 -22.30 -9.99 -1.11
CA HIS A 25 -22.81 -8.62 -0.98
C HIS A 25 -22.75 -7.82 -2.28
N GLY A 26 -22.22 -8.41 -3.37
CA GLY A 26 -22.20 -7.81 -4.69
C GLY A 26 -21.32 -6.55 -4.80
N VAL A 27 -20.36 -6.36 -3.89
CA VAL A 27 -19.41 -5.24 -3.95
C VAL A 27 -18.30 -5.60 -4.92
N PRO A 28 -18.12 -4.88 -6.05
CA PRO A 28 -17.02 -5.15 -6.97
C PRO A 28 -15.66 -5.05 -6.26
N GLY A 29 -14.72 -5.94 -6.60
CA GLY A 29 -13.39 -5.96 -5.97
C GLY A 29 -12.67 -4.62 -6.09
N TYR A 30 -12.74 -3.97 -7.24
CA TYR A 30 -12.19 -2.62 -7.43
C TYR A 30 -12.85 -1.57 -6.51
N GLU A 31 -14.16 -1.67 -6.24
CA GLU A 31 -14.82 -0.77 -5.30
C GLU A 31 -14.32 -1.00 -3.87
N LEU A 32 -14.13 -2.27 -3.47
CA LEU A 32 -13.55 -2.62 -2.17
C LEU A 32 -12.13 -2.05 -2.04
N MET A 33 -11.30 -2.20 -3.06
CA MET A 33 -9.97 -1.60 -3.16
C MET A 33 -10.01 -0.07 -3.05
N CYS A 34 -10.94 0.59 -3.74
CA CYS A 34 -11.11 2.04 -3.63
C CYS A 34 -11.47 2.48 -2.20
N ARG A 35 -12.30 1.71 -1.49
CA ARG A 35 -12.65 2.00 -0.09
C ARG A 35 -11.45 1.82 0.84
N ALA A 36 -10.65 0.77 0.66
CA ALA A 36 -9.42 0.52 1.43
C ALA A 36 -8.39 1.64 1.21
N GLY A 37 -8.10 1.98 -0.05
CA GLY A 37 -7.19 3.07 -0.39
C GLY A 37 -7.66 4.44 0.14
N ALA A 38 -8.96 4.72 0.05
CA ALA A 38 -9.54 5.95 0.61
C ALA A 38 -9.41 6.02 2.14
N PHE A 39 -9.60 4.90 2.84
CA PHE A 39 -9.37 4.82 4.27
C PHE A 39 -7.90 5.11 4.63
N CYS A 40 -6.95 4.48 3.92
CA CYS A 40 -5.52 4.72 4.12
C CYS A 40 -5.15 6.17 3.84
N PHE A 41 -5.67 6.77 2.77
CA PHE A 41 -5.44 8.19 2.45
C PHE A 41 -5.99 9.12 3.53
N ALA A 42 -7.19 8.87 4.03
CA ALA A 42 -7.76 9.64 5.14
C ALA A 42 -6.91 9.53 6.42
N ARG A 43 -6.35 8.34 6.71
CA ARG A 43 -5.43 8.12 7.82
C ARG A 43 -4.10 8.84 7.65
N LEU A 44 -3.57 8.89 6.41
CA LEU A 44 -2.36 9.65 6.07
C LEU A 44 -2.56 11.12 6.42
N LEU A 45 -3.63 11.75 5.91
CA LEU A 45 -3.92 13.16 6.18
C LEU A 45 -4.19 13.45 7.65
N ALA A 46 -4.89 12.54 8.35
CA ALA A 46 -5.14 12.70 9.78
C ALA A 46 -3.86 12.60 10.62
N ARG A 47 -2.89 11.79 10.21
CA ARG A 47 -1.63 11.57 10.94
C ARG A 47 -0.57 12.61 10.60
N TRP A 48 -0.53 13.06 9.34
CA TRP A 48 0.42 14.05 8.81
C TRP A 48 -0.34 15.12 8.00
N PRO A 49 -1.03 16.05 8.69
CA PRO A 49 -1.90 17.03 8.04
C PRO A 49 -1.15 18.02 7.12
N ASP A 50 0.14 18.20 7.35
CA ASP A 50 0.98 19.11 6.54
C ASP A 50 1.66 18.38 5.36
N CYS A 51 1.36 17.09 5.13
CA CYS A 51 1.89 16.33 4.02
C CYS A 51 1.47 16.96 2.69
N GLN A 52 2.44 17.30 1.85
CA GLN A 52 2.22 17.77 0.47
C GLN A 52 2.73 16.75 -0.53
N ARG A 53 3.81 16.02 -0.21
CA ARG A 53 4.49 15.08 -1.10
C ARG A 53 4.65 13.74 -0.42
N ALA A 54 4.15 12.67 -1.05
CA ALA A 54 4.41 11.32 -0.58
C ALA A 54 5.04 10.44 -1.66
N VAL A 55 5.92 9.54 -1.23
CA VAL A 55 6.40 8.46 -2.07
C VAL A 55 5.56 7.22 -1.78
N VAL A 56 4.88 6.71 -2.80
CA VAL A 56 4.06 5.49 -2.72
C VAL A 56 4.83 4.36 -3.38
N VAL A 57 5.24 3.37 -2.59
CA VAL A 57 6.02 2.22 -3.05
C VAL A 57 5.06 1.03 -3.19
N CYS A 58 4.75 0.67 -4.43
CA CYS A 58 3.73 -0.31 -4.79
C CYS A 58 4.34 -1.63 -5.25
N GLY A 59 3.77 -2.75 -4.80
CA GLY A 59 3.98 -4.05 -5.43
C GLY A 59 3.07 -4.25 -6.65
N THR A 60 3.11 -5.44 -7.25
CA THR A 60 2.30 -5.80 -8.42
C THR A 60 0.97 -6.47 -8.08
N GLY A 61 0.67 -6.69 -6.80
CA GLY A 61 -0.58 -7.30 -6.30
C GLY A 61 -1.61 -6.27 -5.83
N ASN A 62 -2.65 -6.75 -5.13
CA ASN A 62 -3.76 -5.91 -4.64
C ASN A 62 -3.29 -4.82 -3.66
N ASN A 63 -2.30 -5.11 -2.81
CA ASN A 63 -1.73 -4.11 -1.91
C ASN A 63 -1.13 -2.92 -2.70
N GLY A 64 -0.44 -3.21 -3.83
CA GLY A 64 0.00 -2.18 -4.77
C GLY A 64 -1.18 -1.43 -5.40
N GLY A 65 -2.29 -2.13 -5.66
CA GLY A 65 -3.54 -1.53 -6.13
C GLY A 65 -4.09 -0.49 -5.17
N ASP A 66 -4.11 -0.78 -3.86
CA ASP A 66 -4.48 0.20 -2.83
C ASP A 66 -3.54 1.42 -2.85
N GLY A 67 -2.23 1.18 -3.06
CA GLY A 67 -1.24 2.25 -3.26
C GLY A 67 -1.55 3.13 -4.48
N PHE A 68 -1.97 2.56 -5.61
CA PHE A 68 -2.38 3.34 -6.79
C PHE A 68 -3.63 4.17 -6.51
N VAL A 69 -4.60 3.64 -5.78
CA VAL A 69 -5.78 4.41 -5.33
C VAL A 69 -5.36 5.58 -4.44
N ILE A 70 -4.46 5.36 -3.48
CA ILE A 70 -3.94 6.43 -2.61
C ILE A 70 -3.28 7.52 -3.46
N ALA A 71 -2.40 7.17 -4.40
CA ALA A 71 -1.71 8.13 -5.26
C ALA A 71 -2.70 8.95 -6.11
N ARG A 72 -3.72 8.32 -6.68
CA ARG A 72 -4.78 9.00 -7.42
C ARG A 72 -5.52 10.02 -6.53
N LEU A 73 -5.94 9.59 -5.34
CA LEU A 73 -6.66 10.45 -4.39
C LEU A 73 -5.79 11.63 -3.92
N MET A 74 -4.47 11.45 -3.80
CA MET A 74 -3.54 12.53 -3.50
C MET A 74 -3.58 13.62 -4.58
N VAL A 75 -3.50 13.25 -5.87
CA VAL A 75 -3.60 14.22 -6.97
C VAL A 75 -4.96 14.93 -6.96
N GLU A 76 -6.05 14.18 -6.78
CA GLU A 76 -7.41 14.76 -6.68
C GLU A 76 -7.53 15.77 -5.52
N ALA A 77 -6.75 15.59 -4.46
CA ALA A 77 -6.67 16.51 -3.32
C ALA A 77 -5.63 17.65 -3.50
N GLY A 78 -4.95 17.74 -4.65
CA GLY A 78 -3.93 18.75 -4.93
C GLY A 78 -2.56 18.48 -4.29
N LEU A 79 -2.29 17.23 -3.91
CA LEU A 79 -1.01 16.77 -3.37
C LEU A 79 -0.14 16.14 -4.47
N GLU A 80 1.14 15.95 -4.19
CA GLU A 80 2.15 15.48 -5.14
C GLU A 80 2.60 14.04 -4.81
N PRO A 81 1.93 12.98 -5.28
CA PRO A 81 2.42 11.61 -5.13
C PRO A 81 3.56 11.33 -6.12
N ARG A 82 4.52 10.54 -5.67
CA ARG A 82 5.56 9.91 -6.51
C ARG A 82 5.45 8.41 -6.35
N VAL A 83 5.19 7.69 -7.43
CA VAL A 83 4.90 6.25 -7.38
C VAL A 83 6.07 5.45 -7.91
N LEU A 84 6.57 4.51 -7.11
CA LEU A 84 7.51 3.47 -7.54
C LEU A 84 6.76 2.13 -7.59
N VAL A 85 6.87 1.42 -8.71
CA VAL A 85 6.42 0.02 -8.81
C VAL A 85 7.64 -0.89 -8.69
N VAL A 86 7.59 -1.81 -7.72
CA VAL A 86 8.62 -2.84 -7.52
C VAL A 86 8.13 -4.14 -8.15
N GLY A 87 8.86 -4.59 -9.17
CA GLY A 87 8.49 -5.69 -10.05
C GLY A 87 7.97 -5.21 -11.40
N GLU A 88 7.59 -6.16 -12.24
CA GLU A 88 7.22 -5.89 -13.62
C GLU A 88 5.78 -5.38 -13.76
N VAL A 89 5.61 -4.17 -14.28
CA VAL A 89 4.31 -3.51 -14.47
C VAL A 89 3.33 -4.36 -15.30
N HIS A 90 3.83 -5.17 -16.23
CA HIS A 90 2.99 -6.05 -17.05
C HIS A 90 2.38 -7.22 -16.27
N ASN A 91 2.89 -7.53 -15.07
CA ASN A 91 2.33 -8.54 -14.17
C ASN A 91 1.16 -8.01 -13.32
N ILE A 92 0.90 -6.71 -13.34
CA ILE A 92 -0.24 -6.11 -12.64
C ILE A 92 -1.52 -6.49 -13.39
N ALA A 93 -2.46 -7.13 -12.71
CA ALA A 93 -3.70 -7.65 -13.29
C ALA A 93 -4.93 -7.35 -12.42
N GLY A 94 -6.13 -7.64 -12.92
CA GLY A 94 -7.39 -7.50 -12.18
C GLY A 94 -7.64 -6.08 -11.67
N ASP A 95 -8.13 -5.98 -10.43
CA ASP A 95 -8.48 -4.71 -9.81
C ASP A 95 -7.27 -3.79 -9.61
N ALA A 96 -6.09 -4.34 -9.32
CA ALA A 96 -4.85 -3.58 -9.23
C ALA A 96 -4.47 -2.95 -10.58
N ARG A 97 -4.75 -3.62 -11.70
CA ARG A 97 -4.55 -3.05 -13.03
C ARG A 97 -5.51 -1.90 -13.30
N THR A 98 -6.77 -2.06 -12.94
CA THR A 98 -7.77 -0.98 -13.04
C THR A 98 -7.34 0.24 -12.22
N ALA A 99 -6.81 0.02 -11.00
CA ALA A 99 -6.32 1.08 -10.14
C ALA A 99 -5.10 1.80 -10.74
N LEU A 100 -4.15 1.05 -11.33
CA LEU A 100 -2.98 1.62 -12.01
C LEU A 100 -3.39 2.49 -13.20
N ASP A 101 -4.33 2.01 -14.02
CA ASP A 101 -4.78 2.75 -15.19
C ASP A 101 -5.52 4.03 -14.76
N ALA A 102 -6.41 3.97 -13.77
CA ALA A 102 -7.08 5.14 -13.20
C ALA A 102 -6.10 6.16 -12.57
N MET A 103 -5.03 5.69 -11.93
CA MET A 103 -3.97 6.55 -11.41
C MET A 103 -3.22 7.28 -12.53
N ARG A 104 -2.90 6.58 -13.63
CA ARG A 104 -2.25 7.16 -14.80
C ARG A 104 -3.14 8.18 -15.51
N ASP A 105 -4.43 7.91 -15.63
CA ASP A 105 -5.42 8.82 -16.20
C ASP A 105 -5.53 10.12 -15.37
N ALA A 106 -5.26 10.04 -14.06
CA ALA A 106 -5.13 11.22 -13.18
C ALA A 106 -3.78 11.96 -13.33
N GLY A 107 -2.89 11.50 -14.23
CA GLY A 107 -1.62 12.18 -14.53
C GLY A 107 -0.43 11.76 -13.65
N VAL A 108 -0.54 10.67 -12.89
CA VAL A 108 0.57 10.17 -12.06
C VAL A 108 1.46 9.25 -12.89
N GLU A 109 2.74 9.60 -12.99
CA GLU A 109 3.76 8.77 -13.65
C GLU A 109 4.44 7.81 -12.65
N VAL A 110 4.85 6.65 -13.15
CA VAL A 110 5.65 5.69 -12.39
C VAL A 110 7.12 6.05 -12.53
N GLY A 111 7.77 6.32 -11.42
CA GLY A 111 9.20 6.59 -11.34
C GLY A 111 10.03 5.30 -11.32
N ASN A 112 11.34 5.45 -11.37
CA ASN A 112 12.29 4.35 -11.50
C ASN A 112 13.41 4.34 -10.44
N CYS A 113 13.48 5.33 -9.56
CA CYS A 113 14.54 5.44 -8.56
C CYS A 113 14.03 5.94 -7.21
N LEU A 114 13.95 5.03 -6.22
CA LEU A 114 13.45 5.37 -4.88
C LEU A 114 14.28 6.47 -4.21
N GLY A 115 15.61 6.38 -4.26
CA GLY A 115 16.49 7.35 -3.61
C GLY A 115 16.31 8.78 -4.12
N GLU A 116 15.96 8.96 -5.38
CA GLU A 116 15.63 10.28 -5.94
C GLU A 116 14.24 10.75 -5.49
N MET A 117 13.28 9.84 -5.45
CA MET A 117 11.89 10.13 -5.08
C MET A 117 11.77 10.52 -3.61
N LEU A 118 12.61 9.96 -2.73
CA LEU A 118 12.63 10.28 -1.29
C LEU A 118 13.09 11.71 -1.00
N ARG A 119 13.81 12.36 -1.94
CA ARG A 119 14.25 13.75 -1.73
C ARG A 119 13.07 14.71 -1.68
N GLY A 120 12.89 15.32 -0.52
CA GLY A 120 11.80 16.28 -0.25
C GLY A 120 10.42 15.65 -0.16
N ALA A 121 10.32 14.34 0.02
CA ALA A 121 9.09 13.68 0.41
C ALA A 121 8.81 13.92 1.91
N ASP A 122 7.54 14.05 2.26
CA ASP A 122 7.08 14.26 3.63
C ASP A 122 6.71 12.93 4.30
N VAL A 123 6.19 11.96 3.51
CA VAL A 123 5.73 10.65 3.97
C VAL A 123 6.08 9.58 2.94
N ILE A 124 6.35 8.37 3.39
CA ILE A 124 6.44 7.17 2.56
C ILE A 124 5.19 6.32 2.81
N VAL A 125 4.56 5.84 1.74
CA VAL A 125 3.49 4.85 1.79
C VAL A 125 4.06 3.51 1.32
N ASP A 126 4.10 2.54 2.22
CA ASP A 126 4.48 1.17 1.94
C ASP A 126 3.23 0.37 1.49
N ALA A 127 3.14 0.14 0.21
CA ALA A 127 2.11 -0.66 -0.46
C ALA A 127 2.73 -1.80 -1.28
N LEU A 128 3.88 -2.35 -0.84
CA LEU A 128 4.55 -3.44 -1.54
C LEU A 128 3.82 -4.77 -1.38
N PHE A 129 3.68 -5.24 -0.14
CA PHE A 129 3.06 -6.52 0.18
C PHE A 129 2.17 -6.39 1.42
N GLY A 130 0.99 -6.99 1.34
CA GLY A 130 0.07 -7.17 2.47
C GLY A 130 0.11 -8.62 3.00
N THR A 131 -0.99 -9.05 3.57
CA THR A 131 -1.22 -10.42 4.12
C THR A 131 -1.03 -11.55 3.09
N GLY A 132 -0.87 -11.22 1.81
CA GLY A 132 -0.60 -12.18 0.73
C GLY A 132 0.85 -12.66 0.63
N LEU A 133 1.78 -12.14 1.41
CA LEU A 133 3.20 -12.52 1.35
C LEU A 133 3.41 -13.95 1.86
N ARG A 134 3.77 -14.88 0.96
CA ARG A 134 3.96 -16.33 1.27
C ARG A 134 5.39 -16.83 1.13
N ARG A 135 6.30 -15.96 0.69
CA ARG A 135 7.72 -16.30 0.44
C ARG A 135 8.64 -15.22 0.98
N ALA A 136 9.89 -15.59 1.22
CA ALA A 136 10.92 -14.64 1.56
C ALA A 136 11.05 -13.57 0.46
N LEU A 137 11.36 -12.34 0.88
CA LEU A 137 11.65 -11.23 -0.04
C LEU A 137 12.90 -11.53 -0.84
N GLY A 138 12.87 -11.25 -2.14
CA GLY A 138 14.07 -11.26 -2.98
C GLY A 138 14.98 -10.06 -2.69
N ASP A 139 16.22 -10.15 -3.13
CA ASP A 139 17.30 -9.17 -2.84
C ASP A 139 16.91 -7.74 -3.23
N GLU A 140 16.25 -7.54 -4.36
CA GLU A 140 15.75 -6.23 -4.79
C GLU A 140 14.79 -5.62 -3.76
N VAL A 141 13.83 -6.41 -3.30
CA VAL A 141 12.84 -5.94 -2.31
C VAL A 141 13.50 -5.68 -0.96
N VAL A 142 14.44 -6.54 -0.54
CA VAL A 142 15.24 -6.33 0.68
C VAL A 142 15.99 -5.01 0.61
N HIS A 143 16.54 -4.67 -0.56
CA HIS A 143 17.24 -3.41 -0.77
C HIS A 143 16.27 -2.20 -0.69
N ILE A 144 15.08 -2.30 -1.27
CA ILE A 144 14.03 -1.28 -1.17
C ILE A 144 13.59 -1.09 0.29
N VAL A 145 13.33 -2.18 1.01
CA VAL A 145 12.99 -2.13 2.45
C VAL A 145 14.10 -1.46 3.25
N ALA A 146 15.37 -1.75 2.95
CA ALA A 146 16.50 -1.10 3.61
C ALA A 146 16.55 0.40 3.33
N GLN A 147 16.27 0.84 2.10
CA GLN A 147 16.21 2.27 1.75
C GLN A 147 15.05 2.97 2.47
N ILE A 148 13.87 2.36 2.53
CA ILE A 148 12.72 2.90 3.27
C ILE A 148 13.10 3.04 4.75
N ASN A 149 13.67 2.01 5.37
CA ASN A 149 14.03 2.01 6.78
C ASN A 149 15.19 2.96 7.13
N ALA A 150 16.03 3.32 6.16
CA ALA A 150 17.10 4.30 6.31
C ALA A 150 16.64 5.73 6.04
N ALA A 151 15.45 5.92 5.48
CA ALA A 151 14.87 7.23 5.24
C ALA A 151 14.44 7.88 6.56
N HIS A 152 14.44 9.21 6.58
CA HIS A 152 14.01 10.00 7.75
C HIS A 152 12.50 10.31 7.74
N GLN A 153 11.84 10.04 6.63
CA GLN A 153 10.41 10.26 6.45
C GLN A 153 9.60 9.23 7.26
N PRO A 154 8.50 9.63 7.88
CA PRO A 154 7.58 8.69 8.49
C PRO A 154 6.95 7.76 7.44
N VAL A 155 6.59 6.56 7.87
CA VAL A 155 6.08 5.49 7.00
C VAL A 155 4.67 5.09 7.39
N LEU A 156 3.75 5.12 6.43
CA LEU A 156 2.43 4.50 6.53
C LEU A 156 2.45 3.18 5.76
N ALA A 157 2.20 2.06 6.45
CA ALA A 157 2.04 0.76 5.81
C ALA A 157 0.57 0.46 5.52
N VAL A 158 0.30 -0.01 4.32
CA VAL A 158 -1.01 -0.50 3.88
C VAL A 158 -1.10 -1.99 4.20
N ASP A 159 -2.18 -2.41 4.82
CA ASP A 159 -2.46 -3.78 5.29
C ASP A 159 -1.52 -4.22 6.41
N VAL A 160 -0.29 -4.59 6.11
CA VAL A 160 0.78 -4.92 7.06
C VAL A 160 2.12 -4.37 6.56
N PRO A 161 3.08 -4.04 7.45
CA PRO A 161 4.41 -3.62 7.01
C PRO A 161 5.04 -4.68 6.10
N SER A 162 5.48 -4.27 4.92
CA SER A 162 6.02 -5.20 3.91
C SER A 162 7.23 -5.96 4.44
N GLY A 163 7.20 -7.29 4.25
CA GLY A 163 8.20 -8.21 4.79
C GLY A 163 7.87 -8.77 6.17
N LEU A 164 6.82 -8.30 6.83
CA LEU A 164 6.30 -8.91 8.04
C LEU A 164 5.31 -10.03 7.70
N SER A 165 5.50 -11.21 8.27
CA SER A 165 4.50 -12.28 8.18
C SER A 165 3.30 -11.93 9.05
N SER A 166 2.12 -11.76 8.45
CA SER A 166 0.87 -11.47 9.16
C SER A 166 0.46 -12.58 10.15
N ASP A 167 0.83 -13.83 9.86
CA ASP A 167 0.45 -14.97 10.68
C ASP A 167 1.39 -15.19 11.88
N THR A 168 2.66 -14.79 11.77
CA THR A 168 3.68 -15.08 12.80
C THR A 168 4.29 -13.84 13.45
N GLY A 169 4.14 -12.66 12.83
CA GLY A 169 4.78 -11.43 13.28
C GLY A 169 6.31 -11.39 13.06
N VAL A 170 6.85 -12.32 12.27
CA VAL A 170 8.30 -12.42 12.02
C VAL A 170 8.65 -11.74 10.69
N ALA A 171 9.76 -10.98 10.68
CA ALA A 171 10.32 -10.40 9.46
C ALA A 171 10.98 -11.48 8.58
N VAL A 172 10.75 -11.45 7.25
CA VAL A 172 11.18 -12.51 6.33
C VAL A 172 11.86 -11.95 5.06
N PRO A 173 13.17 -11.74 5.03
CA PRO A 173 14.16 -11.67 6.12
C PRO A 173 14.23 -10.29 6.77
N ALA A 174 13.59 -9.29 6.18
CA ALA A 174 13.51 -7.89 6.65
C ALA A 174 12.09 -7.38 6.51
N ALA A 175 11.70 -6.39 7.30
CA ALA A 175 10.41 -5.74 7.20
C ALA A 175 10.54 -4.22 7.27
N VAL A 176 9.59 -3.52 6.67
CA VAL A 176 9.44 -2.08 6.78
C VAL A 176 9.11 -1.72 8.24
N ARG A 177 9.71 -0.64 8.73
CA ARG A 177 9.41 -0.03 10.04
C ARG A 177 8.41 1.07 9.84
N ALA A 178 7.13 0.79 10.08
CA ALA A 178 6.05 1.73 9.89
C ALA A 178 5.74 2.53 11.16
N ASP A 179 5.45 3.83 11.01
CA ASP A 179 4.95 4.72 12.07
C ASP A 179 3.43 4.63 12.23
N CYS A 180 2.75 4.18 11.19
CA CYS A 180 1.32 3.91 11.17
C CYS A 180 1.03 2.74 10.23
N THR A 181 0.16 1.84 10.64
CA THR A 181 -0.34 0.74 9.81
C THR A 181 -1.85 0.85 9.68
N CYS A 182 -2.35 0.71 8.46
CA CYS A 182 -3.77 0.66 8.12
C CYS A 182 -4.13 -0.76 7.70
N THR A 183 -4.79 -1.49 8.59
CA THR A 183 -5.23 -2.88 8.39
C THR A 183 -6.73 -3.00 8.57
#